data_1c01edad4a5f801d4357452c385215b4
#
_entry.id   1c01edad4a5f801d4357452c385215b4
#
_cell.length_a   1.000
_cell.length_b   1.000
_cell.length_c   1.000
_cell.angle_alpha   90.00
_cell.angle_beta   90.00
_cell.angle_gamma   90.00
#
_symmetry.space_group_name_H-M   'P 1'
#
loop_
_entity.id
_entity.type
_entity.pdbx_description
1 polymer ?
#
loop_
_entity_poly.entity_id
_entity_poly.type
_entity_poly.pdbx_seq_one_letter_code
_entity_poly.pdbx_strand_id
1 'polypeptide(L)'
;MIVRSLEEIENTDRDVRADSGNWESRRLILNNDAVGFSLHDTIIHAGTETLLWYKHHIEAVYCIEGEGEVETTENSMVYPIKAGTVYLLNGNERHWLRARTTMRMVCVFNPAVTGSEVHDAEGAYQPGAHFS
;
A
#
# COMPACT_ATOMS: atom_id res chain seq x y z
N MET A 1 -24.86 0.29 -4.70
CA MET A 1 -23.96 -0.41 -3.76
C MET A 1 -23.02 -1.29 -4.54
N ILE A 2 -21.73 -1.26 -4.20
CA ILE A 2 -20.70 -2.10 -4.85
C ILE A 2 -20.26 -3.15 -3.84
N VAL A 3 -20.21 -4.40 -4.28
CA VAL A 3 -19.73 -5.53 -3.46
C VAL A 3 -18.71 -6.30 -4.28
N ARG A 4 -17.50 -6.48 -3.74
CA ARG A 4 -16.42 -7.24 -4.38
C ARG A 4 -15.76 -8.13 -3.36
N SER A 5 -15.30 -9.30 -3.79
CA SER A 5 -14.48 -10.20 -2.98
C SER A 5 -13.06 -10.27 -3.54
N LEU A 6 -12.11 -10.69 -2.72
CA LEU A 6 -10.75 -10.97 -3.18
C LEU A 6 -10.75 -12.02 -4.29
N GLU A 7 -11.57 -13.05 -4.15
CA GLU A 7 -11.69 -14.11 -5.16
C GLU A 7 -12.04 -13.56 -6.54
N GLU A 8 -12.92 -12.55 -6.60
CA GLU A 8 -13.31 -11.92 -7.87
C GLU A 8 -12.21 -11.12 -8.52
N ILE A 9 -11.32 -10.52 -7.72
CA ILE A 9 -10.29 -9.61 -8.26
C ILE A 9 -8.92 -10.23 -8.40
N GLU A 10 -8.63 -11.34 -7.71
CA GLU A 10 -7.35 -12.05 -7.86
C GLU A 10 -7.11 -12.47 -9.32
N ASN A 11 -5.89 -12.27 -9.80
CA ASN A 11 -5.47 -12.54 -11.17
C ASN A 11 -6.20 -11.69 -12.24
N THR A 12 -6.83 -10.60 -11.83
CA THR A 12 -7.35 -9.57 -12.75
C THR A 12 -6.40 -8.37 -12.76
N ASP A 13 -6.74 -7.33 -13.52
CA ASP A 13 -5.98 -6.08 -13.55
C ASP A 13 -6.03 -5.28 -12.23
N ARG A 14 -6.90 -5.67 -11.29
CA ARG A 14 -6.94 -5.14 -9.94
C ARG A 14 -5.98 -5.84 -8.97
N ASP A 15 -5.33 -6.89 -9.41
CA ASP A 15 -4.33 -7.64 -8.65
C ASP A 15 -2.96 -7.28 -9.21
N VAL A 16 -2.25 -6.38 -8.55
CA VAL A 16 -1.00 -5.79 -9.02
C VAL A 16 0.16 -6.28 -8.15
N ARG A 17 1.17 -6.84 -8.82
CA ARG A 17 2.38 -7.34 -8.17
C ARG A 17 3.54 -6.41 -8.45
N ALA A 18 4.38 -6.18 -7.43
CA ALA A 18 5.60 -5.40 -7.60
C ALA A 18 6.57 -6.10 -8.54
N ASP A 19 7.27 -5.32 -9.37
CA ASP A 19 8.34 -5.86 -10.21
C ASP A 19 9.45 -6.51 -9.38
N SER A 20 9.69 -5.99 -8.18
CA SER A 20 10.64 -6.55 -7.22
C SER A 20 10.23 -7.91 -6.66
N GLY A 21 8.94 -8.26 -6.75
CA GLY A 21 8.38 -9.42 -6.08
C GLY A 21 8.12 -9.22 -4.59
N ASN A 22 8.28 -8.00 -4.06
CA ASN A 22 8.18 -7.75 -2.62
C ASN A 22 6.74 -7.72 -2.11
N TRP A 23 5.79 -7.33 -2.96
CA TRP A 23 4.41 -7.18 -2.54
C TRP A 23 3.42 -7.50 -3.66
N GLU A 24 2.18 -7.76 -3.24
CA GLU A 24 1.02 -7.95 -4.11
C GLU A 24 -0.13 -7.12 -3.55
N SER A 25 -0.67 -6.22 -4.37
CA SER A 25 -1.73 -5.29 -4.00
C SER A 25 -3.03 -5.69 -4.69
N ARG A 26 -4.03 -6.17 -3.90
CA ARG A 26 -5.36 -6.51 -4.38
C ARG A 26 -6.25 -5.30 -4.16
N ARG A 27 -6.59 -4.62 -5.25
CA ARG A 27 -7.19 -3.28 -5.25
C ARG A 27 -8.70 -3.36 -5.34
N LEU A 28 -9.34 -3.31 -4.17
CA LEU A 28 -10.78 -3.51 -4.02
C LEU A 28 -11.61 -2.30 -4.41
N ILE A 29 -11.11 -1.09 -4.09
CA ILE A 29 -11.75 0.18 -4.43
C ILE A 29 -10.71 1.07 -5.07
N LEU A 30 -11.04 1.65 -6.22
CA LEU A 30 -10.14 2.46 -7.02
C LEU A 30 -10.78 3.78 -7.43
N ASN A 31 -10.00 4.62 -8.10
CA ASN A 31 -10.42 5.94 -8.57
C ASN A 31 -11.73 5.90 -9.38
N ASN A 32 -11.86 4.90 -10.26
CA ASN A 32 -13.05 4.79 -11.12
C ASN A 32 -14.33 4.38 -10.38
N ASP A 33 -14.24 4.04 -9.10
CA ASP A 33 -15.43 3.84 -8.26
C ASP A 33 -15.97 5.18 -7.74
N ALA A 34 -15.25 6.29 -7.95
CA ALA A 34 -15.67 7.67 -7.70
C ALA A 34 -16.06 7.97 -6.25
N VAL A 35 -15.30 7.43 -5.29
CA VAL A 35 -15.57 7.61 -3.86
C VAL A 35 -14.48 8.42 -3.13
N GLY A 36 -13.45 8.90 -3.84
CA GLY A 36 -12.44 9.79 -3.30
C GLY A 36 -11.28 9.12 -2.58
N PHE A 37 -11.31 7.82 -2.43
CA PHE A 37 -10.21 7.02 -1.84
C PHE A 37 -10.10 5.69 -2.57
N SER A 38 -8.96 5.02 -2.39
CA SER A 38 -8.82 3.62 -2.81
C SER A 38 -8.53 2.74 -1.60
N LEU A 39 -8.91 1.47 -1.68
CA LEU A 39 -8.72 0.49 -0.64
C LEU A 39 -8.10 -0.76 -1.23
N HIS A 40 -6.95 -1.15 -0.68
CA HIS A 40 -6.18 -2.30 -1.14
C HIS A 40 -6.02 -3.30 0.00
N ASP A 41 -6.08 -4.57 -0.33
CA ASP A 41 -5.64 -5.67 0.53
C ASP A 41 -4.27 -6.10 0.00
N THR A 42 -3.22 -5.85 0.76
CA THR A 42 -1.84 -5.99 0.28
C THR A 42 -1.12 -7.06 1.07
N ILE A 43 -0.43 -7.94 0.34
CA ILE A 43 0.49 -8.90 0.91
C ILE A 43 1.91 -8.34 0.76
N ILE A 44 2.65 -8.31 1.87
CA ILE A 44 4.08 -8.03 1.89
C ILE A 44 4.79 -9.34 2.20
N HIS A 45 5.63 -9.80 1.28
CA HIS A 45 6.26 -11.10 1.42
C HIS A 45 7.35 -11.10 2.50
N ALA A 46 7.44 -12.21 3.24
CA ALA A 46 8.43 -12.39 4.31
C ALA A 46 9.86 -12.16 3.81
N GLY A 47 10.68 -11.51 4.62
CA GLY A 47 12.09 -11.28 4.33
C GLY A 47 12.34 -10.15 3.34
N THR A 48 11.36 -9.37 3.00
CA THR A 48 11.51 -8.26 2.03
C THR A 48 11.73 -6.93 2.74
N GLU A 49 12.40 -6.03 2.02
CA GLU A 49 12.64 -4.65 2.41
C GLU A 49 12.28 -3.77 1.22
N THR A 50 11.37 -2.83 1.42
CA THR A 50 10.86 -1.98 0.35
C THR A 50 10.93 -0.52 0.76
N LEU A 51 11.56 0.32 -0.08
CA LEU A 51 11.58 1.76 0.10
C LEU A 51 10.37 2.37 -0.56
N LEU A 52 9.60 3.13 0.19
CA LEU A 52 8.34 3.71 -0.24
C LEU A 52 8.32 5.20 0.06
N TRP A 53 7.80 5.99 -0.89
CA TRP A 53 7.66 7.42 -0.72
C TRP A 53 6.45 7.94 -1.50
N TYR A 54 5.32 8.10 -0.81
CA TYR A 54 4.09 8.59 -1.43
C TYR A 54 4.03 10.10 -1.33
N LYS A 55 4.55 10.79 -2.35
CA LYS A 55 4.60 12.25 -2.41
C LYS A 55 3.24 12.86 -2.72
N HIS A 56 2.36 12.11 -3.36
CA HIS A 56 1.10 12.59 -3.92
C HIS A 56 -0.12 12.02 -3.21
N HIS A 57 0.10 11.17 -2.20
CA HIS A 57 -0.98 10.45 -1.50
C HIS A 57 -0.73 10.48 0.00
N ILE A 58 -1.83 10.47 0.75
CA ILE A 58 -1.82 10.07 2.16
C ILE A 58 -2.21 8.60 2.19
N GLU A 59 -1.50 7.82 2.97
CA GLU A 59 -1.82 6.40 3.12
C GLU A 59 -2.01 6.04 4.59
N ALA A 60 -3.10 5.33 4.88
CA ALA A 60 -3.29 4.62 6.14
C ALA A 60 -3.08 3.12 5.88
N VAL A 61 -2.32 2.47 6.74
CA VAL A 61 -2.01 1.04 6.64
C VAL A 61 -2.36 0.36 7.95
N TYR A 62 -3.27 -0.62 7.87
CA TYR A 62 -3.66 -1.42 9.02
C TYR A 62 -3.18 -2.86 8.82
N CYS A 63 -2.27 -3.30 9.68
CA CYS A 63 -1.74 -4.66 9.66
C CYS A 63 -2.74 -5.61 10.29
N ILE A 64 -3.16 -6.65 9.56
CA ILE A 64 -4.09 -7.65 10.05
C ILE A 64 -3.44 -9.02 10.25
N GLU A 65 -2.29 -9.28 9.61
CA GLU A 65 -1.52 -10.51 9.78
C GLU A 65 -0.02 -10.20 9.67
N GLY A 66 0.78 -10.96 10.40
CA GLY A 66 2.24 -10.88 10.32
C GLY A 66 2.86 -9.79 11.17
N GLU A 67 4.16 -9.64 11.02
CA GLU A 67 4.95 -8.65 11.76
C GLU A 67 6.18 -8.21 10.99
N GLY A 68 6.60 -6.98 11.27
CA GLY A 68 7.76 -6.37 10.67
C GLY A 68 8.02 -5.01 11.29
N GLU A 69 8.51 -4.08 10.50
CA GLU A 69 8.80 -2.73 10.98
C GLU A 69 8.73 -1.70 9.86
N VAL A 70 8.52 -0.45 10.26
CA VAL A 70 8.62 0.72 9.38
C VAL A 70 9.70 1.63 9.94
N GLU A 71 10.59 2.09 9.08
CA GLU A 71 11.64 3.06 9.45
C GLU A 71 11.51 4.30 8.57
N THR A 72 11.36 5.48 9.19
CA THR A 72 11.35 6.75 8.47
C THR A 72 12.78 7.16 8.13
N THR A 73 13.02 7.57 6.88
CA THR A 73 14.39 7.89 6.44
C THR A 73 14.91 9.20 6.99
N GLU A 74 14.04 10.15 7.31
CA GLU A 74 14.41 11.47 7.77
C GLU A 74 15.11 11.44 9.15
N ASN A 75 14.58 10.65 10.07
CA ASN A 75 15.06 10.62 11.46
C ASN A 75 15.44 9.22 11.94
N SER A 76 15.42 8.23 11.06
CA SER A 76 15.76 6.82 11.36
C SER A 76 14.95 6.22 12.52
N MET A 77 13.72 6.72 12.73
CA MET A 77 12.82 6.16 13.73
C MET A 77 12.26 4.85 13.23
N VAL A 78 12.34 3.82 14.05
CA VAL A 78 11.86 2.47 13.74
C VAL A 78 10.61 2.18 14.59
N TYR A 79 9.55 1.78 13.91
CA TYR A 79 8.28 1.44 14.54
C TYR A 79 7.98 -0.04 14.29
N PRO A 80 7.86 -0.87 15.33
CA PRO A 80 7.43 -2.26 15.14
C PRO A 80 5.97 -2.30 14.69
N ILE A 81 5.70 -3.15 13.71
CA ILE A 81 4.36 -3.35 13.14
C ILE A 81 3.98 -4.81 13.32
N LYS A 82 2.81 -5.04 13.88
CA LYS A 82 2.23 -6.37 14.05
C LYS A 82 0.73 -6.31 13.79
N ALA A 83 0.08 -7.46 13.77
CA ALA A 83 -1.38 -7.50 13.63
C ALA A 83 -2.05 -6.61 14.69
N GLY A 84 -2.96 -5.74 14.24
CA GLY A 84 -3.64 -4.77 15.09
C GLY A 84 -2.99 -3.39 15.14
N THR A 85 -1.90 -3.17 14.40
CA THR A 85 -1.21 -1.87 14.34
C THR A 85 -1.62 -1.11 13.08
N VAL A 86 -1.95 0.17 13.23
CA VAL A 86 -2.13 1.10 12.11
C VAL A 86 -0.99 2.10 12.09
N TYR A 87 -0.50 2.45 10.90
CA TYR A 87 0.32 3.64 10.74
C TYR A 87 -0.25 4.52 9.63
N LEU A 88 -0.09 5.82 9.81
CA LEU A 88 -0.63 6.83 8.89
C LEU A 88 0.51 7.70 8.37
N LEU A 89 0.69 7.68 7.06
CA LEU A 89 1.70 8.48 6.37
C LEU A 89 1.06 9.82 5.97
N ASN A 90 0.85 10.69 6.95
CA ASN A 90 0.16 11.97 6.75
C ASN A 90 1.11 13.15 6.48
N GLY A 91 2.42 12.91 6.56
CA GLY A 91 3.46 13.89 6.22
C GLY A 91 4.25 13.53 4.97
N ASN A 92 3.74 12.61 4.16
CA ASN A 92 4.41 12.08 2.96
C ASN A 92 5.82 11.54 3.29
N GLU A 93 5.94 10.83 4.39
CA GLU A 93 7.21 10.33 4.90
C GLU A 93 7.78 9.26 3.97
N ARG A 94 9.03 9.46 3.57
CA ARG A 94 9.81 8.41 2.91
C ARG A 94 10.21 7.37 3.95
N HIS A 95 9.98 6.10 3.67
CA HIS A 95 10.16 5.05 4.68
C HIS A 95 10.54 3.71 4.08
N TRP A 96 11.19 2.89 4.92
CA TRP A 96 11.40 1.48 4.65
C TRP A 96 10.28 0.69 5.30
N LEU A 97 9.75 -0.28 4.57
CA LEU A 97 8.85 -1.30 5.11
C LEU A 97 9.59 -2.65 5.06
N ARG A 98 9.78 -3.25 6.20
CA ARG A 98 10.45 -4.54 6.32
C ARG A 98 9.50 -5.57 6.90
N ALA A 99 9.34 -6.68 6.19
CA ALA A 99 8.49 -7.78 6.63
C ALA A 99 9.36 -8.89 7.21
N ARG A 100 9.21 -9.18 8.50
CA ARG A 100 9.89 -10.32 9.10
C ARG A 100 9.17 -11.61 8.76
N THR A 101 7.85 -11.60 8.85
CA THR A 101 6.98 -12.65 8.35
C THR A 101 6.12 -12.08 7.23
N THR A 102 5.43 -12.91 6.49
CA THR A 102 4.46 -12.41 5.51
C THR A 102 3.41 -11.58 6.22
N MET A 103 3.21 -10.34 5.76
CA MET A 103 2.26 -9.40 6.34
C MET A 103 1.08 -9.23 5.40
N ARG A 104 -0.10 -9.08 6.00
CA ARG A 104 -1.30 -8.68 5.27
C ARG A 104 -1.78 -7.35 5.79
N MET A 105 -1.92 -6.39 4.89
CA MET A 105 -2.21 -4.99 5.20
C MET A 105 -3.47 -4.54 4.49
N VAL A 106 -4.31 -3.82 5.19
CA VAL A 106 -5.39 -3.04 4.57
C VAL A 106 -4.88 -1.62 4.38
N CYS A 107 -4.80 -1.17 3.13
CA CYS A 107 -4.23 0.12 2.78
C CYS A 107 -5.30 1.02 2.17
N VAL A 108 -5.36 2.25 2.65
CA VAL A 108 -6.28 3.27 2.13
C VAL A 108 -5.47 4.46 1.65
N PHE A 109 -5.68 4.84 0.38
CA PHE A 109 -5.03 6.01 -0.22
C PHE A 109 -6.03 7.12 -0.48
N ASN A 110 -5.63 8.34 -0.19
CA ASN A 110 -6.33 9.56 -0.54
C ASN A 110 -5.32 10.55 -1.17
N PRO A 111 -5.51 11.02 -2.41
CA PRO A 111 -6.60 10.62 -3.30
C PRO A 111 -6.50 9.16 -3.76
N ALA A 112 -7.56 8.65 -4.38
CA ALA A 112 -7.61 7.28 -4.87
C ALA A 112 -6.56 7.03 -5.94
N VAL A 113 -5.98 5.82 -5.97
CA VAL A 113 -5.13 5.39 -7.08
C VAL A 113 -5.98 4.87 -8.24
N THR A 114 -5.43 4.89 -9.46
CA THR A 114 -6.18 4.51 -10.68
C THR A 114 -6.29 3.00 -10.84
N GLY A 115 -5.33 2.24 -10.34
CA GLY A 115 -5.39 0.79 -10.30
C GLY A 115 -4.22 0.09 -10.96
N SER A 116 -3.49 0.78 -11.82
CA SER A 116 -2.34 0.20 -12.54
C SER A 116 -1.00 0.70 -12.01
N GLU A 117 -0.99 1.60 -11.05
CA GLU A 117 0.26 2.18 -10.55
C GLU A 117 1.12 1.12 -9.87
N VAL A 118 2.39 1.14 -10.24
CA VAL A 118 3.48 0.52 -9.49
C VAL A 118 4.39 1.64 -9.01
N HIS A 119 5.23 1.35 -8.00
CA HIS A 119 6.13 2.36 -7.47
C HIS A 119 7.16 2.77 -8.53
N ASP A 120 7.46 4.08 -8.59
CA ASP A 120 8.56 4.60 -9.39
C ASP A 120 9.91 4.33 -8.69
N ALA A 121 11.00 4.85 -9.25
CA ALA A 121 12.34 4.65 -8.68
C ALA A 121 12.50 5.22 -7.27
N GLU A 122 11.63 6.13 -6.84
CA GLU A 122 11.63 6.72 -5.50
C GLU A 122 10.65 6.05 -4.54
N GLY A 123 9.95 5.00 -4.99
CA GLY A 123 8.96 4.31 -4.18
C GLY A 123 7.61 5.00 -4.09
N ALA A 124 7.32 5.93 -5.00
CA ALA A 124 6.08 6.69 -5.03
C ALA A 124 5.16 6.25 -6.16
N TYR A 125 3.85 6.43 -5.97
CA TYR A 125 2.90 6.38 -7.06
C TYR A 125 2.84 7.74 -7.75
N GLN A 126 2.73 7.73 -9.07
CA GLN A 126 2.47 8.95 -9.82
C GLN A 126 1.01 9.38 -9.63
N PRO A 127 0.69 10.68 -9.73
CA PRO A 127 -0.70 11.12 -9.71
C PRO A 127 -1.47 10.47 -10.85
N GLY A 128 -2.68 9.96 -10.55
CA GLY A 128 -3.56 9.43 -11.57
C GLY A 128 -4.09 10.51 -12.50
N ALA A 129 -4.42 10.15 -13.74
CA ALA A 129 -4.90 11.08 -14.75
C ALA A 129 -6.22 11.78 -14.37
N HIS A 130 -6.97 11.22 -13.44
CA HIS A 130 -8.28 11.72 -13.01
C HIS A 130 -8.24 12.38 -11.63
N PHE A 131 -7.07 12.63 -11.10
CA PHE A 131 -6.94 13.40 -9.88
C PHE A 131 -7.24 14.85 -10.18
N SER A 132 -8.09 15.35 -9.40
CA SER A 132 -8.44 16.77 -9.49
C SER A 132 -8.77 17.29 -8.12
#